data_fbe729101b4c83d41add728ee8d6751e
#
_entry.id   fbe729101b4c83d41add728ee8d6751e
#
_cell.length_a   1.000
_cell.length_b   1.000
_cell.length_c   1.000
_cell.angle_alpha   90.00
_cell.angle_beta   90.00
_cell.angle_gamma   90.00
#
_symmetry.space_group_name_H-M   'P 1'
#
loop_
_entity.id
_entity.type
_entity.pdbx_description
1 polymer ?
#
loop_
_entity_poly.entity_id
_entity_poly.type
_entity_poly.pdbx_seq_one_letter_code
_entity_poly.pdbx_strand_id
1 'polypeptide(L)'
;MARGFVSNLATPAFLVGTDGTLVFYNEAAAELLGVGFEEAGPMPAQEWGTRFEPLGLDGQELPVEELPLSIALSEGRPAHSAMQIHAATGARRTIDVTAFPIVGHEGPSGAIAIFWSGQS
;
A
#
# COMPACT_ATOMS: atom_id res chain seq x y z
N MET A 1 -12.73 -6.06 -11.52
CA MET A 1 -13.37 -6.34 -10.34
C MET A 1 -12.77 -5.66 -9.14
N ALA A 2 -11.58 -6.11 -8.64
CA ALA A 2 -10.98 -5.49 -7.48
C ALA A 2 -10.74 -4.00 -7.70
N ARG A 3 -10.35 -3.61 -8.91
CA ARG A 3 -10.07 -2.23 -9.20
C ARG A 3 -11.31 -1.34 -9.08
N GLY A 4 -12.47 -1.84 -9.50
CA GLY A 4 -13.70 -1.08 -9.36
C GLY A 4 -14.07 -0.87 -7.90
N PHE A 5 -13.89 -1.91 -7.09
CA PHE A 5 -14.13 -1.82 -5.67
C PHE A 5 -13.19 -0.80 -5.03
N VAL A 6 -11.89 -0.88 -5.35
CA VAL A 6 -10.89 0.02 -4.78
C VAL A 6 -11.17 1.46 -5.17
N SER A 7 -11.61 1.72 -6.40
CA SER A 7 -11.87 3.07 -6.86
C SER A 7 -12.97 3.76 -6.07
N ASN A 8 -13.89 3.00 -5.50
CA ASN A 8 -15.02 3.56 -4.78
C ASN A 8 -14.80 3.69 -3.29
N LEU A 9 -13.62 3.29 -2.79
CA LEU A 9 -13.32 3.43 -1.38
C LEU A 9 -12.90 4.85 -1.06
N ALA A 10 -13.40 5.36 0.07
CA ALA A 10 -12.95 6.66 0.58
C ALA A 10 -11.64 6.54 1.35
N THR A 11 -11.20 5.34 1.62
CA THR A 11 -9.98 5.05 2.37
C THR A 11 -8.85 4.76 1.40
N PRO A 12 -7.63 5.26 1.65
CA PRO A 12 -6.52 4.97 0.73
C PRO A 12 -6.32 3.48 0.53
N ALA A 13 -6.20 3.07 -0.71
CA ALA A 13 -6.03 1.66 -1.06
C ALA A 13 -5.08 1.53 -2.25
N PHE A 14 -4.23 0.51 -2.19
CA PHE A 14 -3.22 0.23 -3.21
C PHE A 14 -3.38 -1.19 -3.69
N LEU A 15 -3.20 -1.39 -4.98
CA LEU A 15 -3.35 -2.70 -5.60
C LEU A 15 -2.04 -3.04 -6.30
N VAL A 16 -1.48 -4.21 -6.00
CA VAL A 16 -0.23 -4.65 -6.64
C VAL A 16 -0.45 -5.98 -7.33
N GLY A 17 0.31 -6.20 -8.39
CA GLY A 17 0.30 -7.47 -9.11
C GLY A 17 1.21 -8.50 -8.44
N THR A 18 1.30 -9.67 -9.05
CA THR A 18 2.03 -10.79 -8.46
C THR A 18 3.52 -10.53 -8.37
N ASP A 19 4.06 -9.64 -9.19
CA ASP A 19 5.48 -9.30 -9.15
C ASP A 19 5.77 -8.14 -8.22
N GLY A 20 4.76 -7.65 -7.48
CA GLY A 20 4.95 -6.56 -6.56
C GLY A 20 4.82 -5.17 -7.18
N THR A 21 4.55 -5.09 -8.48
CA THR A 21 4.39 -3.80 -9.13
C THR A 21 3.04 -3.19 -8.73
N LEU A 22 3.08 -1.95 -8.27
CA LEU A 22 1.86 -1.21 -7.96
C LEU A 22 1.13 -0.92 -9.28
N VAL A 23 -0.09 -1.42 -9.40
CA VAL A 23 -0.83 -1.32 -10.66
C VAL A 23 -2.01 -0.39 -10.58
N PHE A 24 -2.37 0.06 -9.38
CA PHE A 24 -3.46 1.01 -9.22
C PHE A 24 -3.52 1.50 -7.77
N TYR A 25 -3.94 2.75 -7.60
CA TYR A 25 -4.36 3.23 -6.28
C TYR A 25 -5.51 4.22 -6.49
N ASN A 26 -6.34 4.37 -5.45
CA ASN A 26 -7.53 5.18 -5.57
C ASN A 26 -7.24 6.65 -5.27
N GLU A 27 -8.28 7.49 -5.34
CA GLU A 27 -8.12 8.92 -5.12
C GLU A 27 -7.67 9.24 -3.70
N ALA A 28 -8.17 8.49 -2.72
CA ALA A 28 -7.75 8.73 -1.34
C ALA A 28 -6.25 8.49 -1.20
N ALA A 29 -5.73 7.46 -1.89
CA ALA A 29 -4.30 7.20 -1.89
C ALA A 29 -3.55 8.29 -2.65
N ALA A 30 -4.16 8.82 -3.72
CA ALA A 30 -3.54 9.89 -4.49
C ALA A 30 -3.31 11.11 -3.62
N GLU A 31 -4.20 11.39 -2.68
CA GLU A 31 -4.02 12.52 -1.78
C GLU A 31 -2.81 12.34 -0.88
N LEU A 32 -2.54 11.11 -0.46
CA LEU A 32 -1.34 10.84 0.33
C LEU A 32 -0.08 10.99 -0.51
N LEU A 33 -0.11 10.53 -1.75
CA LEU A 33 1.05 10.60 -2.64
C LEU A 33 1.26 11.96 -3.25
N GLY A 34 0.21 12.76 -3.38
CA GLY A 34 0.28 14.03 -4.04
C GLY A 34 0.20 13.95 -5.55
N VAL A 35 -0.08 12.78 -6.10
CA VAL A 35 -0.18 12.59 -7.54
C VAL A 35 -1.16 11.47 -7.83
N GLY A 36 -2.02 11.65 -8.82
CA GLY A 36 -2.98 10.63 -9.21
C GLY A 36 -2.32 9.48 -9.96
N PHE A 37 -2.97 8.33 -9.92
CA PHE A 37 -2.41 7.16 -10.56
C PHE A 37 -2.24 7.35 -12.07
N GLU A 38 -3.15 8.11 -12.69
CA GLU A 38 -3.07 8.35 -14.13
C GLU A 38 -1.79 9.08 -14.50
N GLU A 39 -1.26 9.88 -13.59
CA GLU A 39 0.00 10.58 -13.83
C GLU A 39 1.20 9.75 -13.43
N ALA A 40 1.10 9.08 -12.27
CA ALA A 40 2.26 8.34 -11.75
C ALA A 40 2.50 7.06 -12.50
N GLY A 41 1.42 6.37 -12.88
CA GLY A 41 1.54 5.08 -13.54
C GLY A 41 2.01 3.97 -12.60
N PRO A 42 2.22 2.78 -13.14
CA PRO A 42 2.68 1.66 -12.32
C PRO A 42 4.04 1.92 -11.71
N MET A 43 4.27 1.40 -10.52
CA MET A 43 5.54 1.56 -9.80
C MET A 43 6.03 0.22 -9.32
N PRO A 44 7.32 -0.09 -9.51
CA PRO A 44 7.88 -1.32 -8.96
C PRO A 44 7.95 -1.25 -7.43
N ALA A 45 8.10 -2.42 -6.82
CA ALA A 45 8.05 -2.54 -5.36
C ALA A 45 9.05 -1.61 -4.67
N GLN A 46 10.25 -1.50 -5.23
CA GLN A 46 11.26 -0.67 -4.59
C GLN A 46 10.89 0.80 -4.61
N GLU A 47 10.15 1.23 -5.62
CA GLU A 47 9.75 2.62 -5.70
C GLU A 47 8.64 2.93 -4.70
N TRP A 48 7.54 2.17 -4.71
CA TRP A 48 6.46 2.49 -3.78
C TRP A 48 6.86 2.18 -2.34
N GLY A 49 7.74 1.21 -2.15
CA GLY A 49 8.18 0.85 -0.81
C GLY A 49 9.01 1.91 -0.14
N THR A 50 9.62 2.83 -0.91
CA THR A 50 10.42 3.89 -0.34
C THR A 50 9.76 5.26 -0.43
N ARG A 51 8.74 5.39 -1.25
CA ARG A 51 8.16 6.70 -1.55
C ARG A 51 7.57 7.37 -0.32
N PHE A 52 7.01 6.61 0.59
CA PHE A 52 6.43 7.13 1.82
C PHE A 52 7.42 7.22 2.96
N GLU A 53 8.65 6.75 2.76
CA GLU A 53 9.66 6.70 3.81
C GLU A 53 9.10 6.02 5.07
N PRO A 54 8.66 4.76 4.94
CA PRO A 54 7.98 4.11 6.07
C PRO A 54 8.94 3.84 7.22
N LEU A 55 8.49 4.15 8.42
CA LEU A 55 9.23 3.89 9.66
C LEU A 55 8.36 3.09 10.59
N GLY A 56 8.99 2.23 11.38
CA GLY A 56 8.28 1.59 12.47
C GLY A 56 7.92 2.62 13.53
N LEU A 57 7.10 2.22 14.49
CA LEU A 57 6.70 3.13 15.56
C LEU A 57 7.88 3.51 16.43
N ASP A 58 8.96 2.74 16.37
CA ASP A 58 10.20 3.02 17.09
C ASP A 58 11.13 3.95 16.33
N GLY A 59 10.72 4.41 15.13
CA GLY A 59 11.51 5.30 14.33
C GLY A 59 12.52 4.63 13.41
N GLN A 60 12.58 3.30 13.39
CA GLN A 60 13.50 2.57 12.53
C GLN A 60 12.92 2.44 11.12
N GLU A 61 13.79 2.51 10.13
CA GLU A 61 13.36 2.32 8.75
C GLU A 61 12.78 0.93 8.55
N LEU A 62 11.71 0.85 7.76
CA LEU A 62 11.10 -0.42 7.42
C LEU A 62 11.51 -0.81 6.01
N PRO A 63 12.26 -1.92 5.85
CA PRO A 63 12.59 -2.38 4.50
C PRO A 63 11.32 -2.83 3.78
N VAL A 64 11.35 -2.77 2.44
CA VAL A 64 10.18 -3.10 1.66
C VAL A 64 9.69 -4.51 1.92
N GLU A 65 10.60 -5.44 2.23
CA GLU A 65 10.23 -6.83 2.49
C GLU A 65 9.38 -7.00 3.74
N GLU A 66 9.41 -6.03 4.63
CA GLU A 66 8.66 -6.11 5.89
C GLU A 66 7.34 -5.36 5.83
N LEU A 67 7.04 -4.74 4.70
CA LEU A 67 5.76 -4.04 4.56
C LEU A 67 4.62 -5.03 4.36
N PRO A 68 3.42 -4.72 4.85
CA PRO A 68 2.30 -5.66 4.74
C PRO A 68 2.02 -6.15 3.33
N LEU A 69 2.13 -5.27 2.32
CA LEU A 69 1.92 -5.71 0.94
C LEU A 69 2.91 -6.78 0.52
N SER A 70 4.17 -6.60 0.91
CA SER A 70 5.20 -7.57 0.56
C SER A 70 4.97 -8.90 1.26
N ILE A 71 4.54 -8.85 2.51
CA ILE A 71 4.26 -10.08 3.26
C ILE A 71 3.06 -10.80 2.65
N ALA A 72 2.00 -10.05 2.30
CA ALA A 72 0.82 -10.66 1.71
C ALA A 72 1.17 -11.35 0.39
N LEU A 73 2.05 -10.73 -0.40
CA LEU A 73 2.46 -11.32 -1.67
C LEU A 73 3.34 -12.54 -1.47
N SER A 74 4.35 -12.43 -0.61
CA SER A 74 5.34 -13.49 -0.50
C SER A 74 4.86 -14.67 0.31
N GLU A 75 3.99 -14.42 1.31
CA GLU A 75 3.54 -15.48 2.21
C GLU A 75 2.11 -15.91 1.96
N GLY A 76 1.38 -15.18 1.10
CA GLY A 76 0.02 -15.56 0.75
C GLY A 76 -0.97 -15.48 1.89
N ARG A 77 -0.74 -14.57 2.84
CA ARG A 77 -1.61 -14.40 3.99
C ARG A 77 -1.82 -12.93 4.28
N PRO A 78 -2.92 -12.58 4.95
CA PRO A 78 -3.09 -11.19 5.35
C PRO A 78 -1.99 -10.74 6.30
N ALA A 79 -1.66 -9.46 6.23
CA ALA A 79 -0.66 -8.88 7.09
C ALA A 79 -1.12 -7.51 7.55
N HIS A 80 -0.74 -7.13 8.75
CA HIS A 80 -1.13 -5.85 9.32
C HIS A 80 0.05 -5.27 10.09
N SER A 81 0.20 -3.95 10.00
CA SER A 81 1.26 -3.28 10.72
C SER A 81 0.88 -1.83 10.94
N ALA A 82 1.23 -1.29 12.09
CA ALA A 82 1.16 0.15 12.32
C ALA A 82 2.52 0.74 12.01
N MET A 83 2.53 1.91 11.37
CA MET A 83 3.79 2.51 10.96
C MET A 83 3.62 4.00 10.79
N GLN A 84 4.74 4.70 10.65
CA GLN A 84 4.73 6.11 10.32
C GLN A 84 5.11 6.29 8.87
N ILE A 85 4.44 7.19 8.18
CA ILE A 85 4.78 7.52 6.80
C ILE A 85 4.94 9.01 6.66
N HIS A 86 5.57 9.43 5.58
CA HIS A 86 5.75 10.83 5.24
C HIS A 86 4.78 11.15 4.12
N ALA A 87 3.71 11.89 4.45
CA ALA A 87 2.70 12.23 3.46
C ALA A 87 3.22 13.31 2.52
N ALA A 88 2.52 13.47 1.40
CA ALA A 88 2.92 14.46 0.39
C ALA A 88 2.95 15.88 0.94
N THR A 89 2.16 16.16 1.97
CA THR A 89 2.15 17.47 2.61
C THR A 89 3.41 17.75 3.42
N GLY A 90 4.27 16.76 3.59
CA GLY A 90 5.46 16.86 4.42
C GLY A 90 5.24 16.43 5.85
N ALA A 91 4.03 16.16 6.25
CA ALA A 91 3.74 15.76 7.62
C ALA A 91 3.97 14.26 7.81
N ARG A 92 4.50 13.91 8.97
CA ARG A 92 4.65 12.51 9.32
C ARG A 92 3.35 12.05 9.98
N ARG A 93 2.84 10.90 9.54
CA ARG A 93 1.55 10.40 10.01
C ARG A 93 1.69 8.95 10.44
N THR A 94 0.98 8.61 11.50
CA THR A 94 0.87 7.22 11.95
C THR A 94 -0.34 6.60 11.28
N ILE A 95 -0.14 5.45 10.66
CA ILE A 95 -1.23 4.76 9.96
C ILE A 95 -1.21 3.29 10.30
N ASP A 96 -2.37 2.66 10.15
CA ASP A 96 -2.49 1.21 10.18
C ASP A 96 -2.66 0.72 8.75
N VAL A 97 -1.90 -0.28 8.38
CA VAL A 97 -1.96 -0.85 7.05
C VAL A 97 -2.36 -2.31 7.16
N THR A 98 -3.40 -2.70 6.45
CA THR A 98 -3.78 -4.10 6.34
C THR A 98 -3.69 -4.50 4.88
N ALA A 99 -2.98 -5.57 4.60
CA ALA A 99 -2.82 -6.07 3.24
C ALA A 99 -3.39 -7.47 3.15
N PHE A 100 -4.02 -7.76 2.02
CA PHE A 100 -4.64 -9.06 1.76
C PHE A 100 -4.14 -9.60 0.44
N PRO A 101 -3.80 -10.89 0.36
CA PRO A 101 -3.51 -11.48 -0.94
C PRO A 101 -4.80 -11.59 -1.74
N ILE A 102 -4.71 -11.43 -3.05
CA ILE A 102 -5.82 -11.64 -3.96
C ILE A 102 -5.56 -12.94 -4.68
N VAL A 103 -6.54 -13.85 -4.63
CA VAL A 103 -6.41 -15.16 -5.23
C VAL A 103 -7.46 -15.30 -6.31
N GLY A 104 -7.01 -15.57 -7.53
CA GLY A 104 -7.91 -15.79 -8.65
C GLY A 104 -8.07 -17.27 -8.91
N HIS A 105 -8.69 -17.57 -10.05
CA HIS A 105 -8.94 -18.97 -10.45
C HIS A 105 -7.64 -19.76 -10.59
N GLU A 106 -6.57 -19.09 -11.00
CA GLU A 106 -5.33 -19.79 -11.30
C GLU A 106 -4.28 -19.55 -10.24
N GLY A 107 -4.69 -19.10 -9.06
CA GLY A 107 -3.77 -18.89 -7.96
C GLY A 107 -3.60 -17.42 -7.62
N PRO A 108 -2.49 -17.05 -6.98
CA PRO A 108 -2.30 -15.68 -6.53
C PRO A 108 -2.35 -14.69 -7.68
N SER A 109 -3.06 -13.58 -7.49
CA SER A 109 -3.23 -12.54 -8.51
C SER A 109 -2.66 -11.20 -8.07
N GLY A 110 -2.16 -11.10 -6.85
CA GLY A 110 -1.62 -9.85 -6.35
C GLY A 110 -2.03 -9.64 -4.90
N ALA A 111 -2.08 -8.39 -4.50
CA ALA A 111 -2.47 -8.04 -3.14
C ALA A 111 -3.05 -6.63 -3.12
N ILE A 112 -3.86 -6.36 -2.11
CA ILE A 112 -4.42 -5.05 -1.89
C ILE A 112 -4.06 -4.61 -0.47
N ALA A 113 -3.72 -3.34 -0.31
CA ALA A 113 -3.46 -2.77 1.00
C ALA A 113 -4.44 -1.63 1.25
N ILE A 114 -4.94 -1.56 2.46
CA ILE A 114 -5.85 -0.51 2.89
C ILE A 114 -5.20 0.19 4.08
N PHE A 115 -5.18 1.53 4.03
CA PHE A 115 -4.53 2.36 5.04
C PHE A 115 -5.60 3.07 5.85
N TRP A 116 -5.45 3.05 7.18
CA TRP A 116 -6.32 3.82 8.07
C TRP A 116 -5.47 4.78 8.88
N SER A 117 -6.05 5.92 9.25
CA SER A 117 -5.41 6.81 10.21
C SER A 117 -5.25 6.05 11.52
N GLY A 118 -4.04 6.04 12.00
CA GLY A 118 -3.77 5.40 13.24
C GLY A 118 -4.25 6.27 14.33
N GLN A 119 -4.88 6.69 14.96
CA GLN A 119 -5.16 7.41 15.71
C GLN A 119 -5.35 7.87 16.40
N SER A 120 -5.64 8.15 16.68
CA SER A 120 -6.06 8.66 17.21
C SER A 120 -6.21 9.19 18.17
#